data_fe7cceaff63d3cf9da2f3717bf819ee5
#
_entry.id   fe7cceaff63d3cf9da2f3717bf819ee5
#
_cell.length_a   1.000
_cell.length_b   1.000
_cell.length_c   1.000
_cell.angle_alpha   90.00
_cell.angle_beta   90.00
_cell.angle_gamma   90.00
#
_symmetry.space_group_name_H-M   'P 1'
#
loop_
_entity.id
_entity.type
_entity.pdbx_description
1 polymer ?
#
loop_
_entity_poly.entity_id
_entity_poly.type
_entity_poly.pdbx_seq_one_letter_code
_entity_poly.pdbx_strand_id
1 'polypeptide(L)'
;MKELLYLKDEQLKHLIEKLFISYRETFSDSKKILNKYHIGLAHQKTIHLISMYEGISISELMRKLKVSKQSLNRVLKDLIKLEMVFFNKDETDTRIKHIFLNEKGKKIFKEIFEIQKKRIYNALLNSSSQEVLNFDEVLKRIILSLIHISEPTRQLCI
;
A
#
# COMPACT_ATOMS: atom_id res chain seq x y z
N MET A 1 -5.02 -2.20 37.90
CA MET A 1 -4.08 -1.57 36.94
C MET A 1 -4.66 -0.24 36.48
N LYS A 2 -3.92 0.89 36.62
CA LYS A 2 -4.39 2.14 35.99
C LYS A 2 -4.38 1.94 34.48
N GLU A 3 -5.54 1.97 33.85
CA GLU A 3 -5.65 1.91 32.38
C GLU A 3 -4.91 3.12 31.79
N LEU A 4 -4.00 2.85 30.86
CA LEU A 4 -3.23 3.91 30.22
C LEU A 4 -4.19 4.78 29.40
N LEU A 5 -4.12 6.10 29.55
CA LEU A 5 -5.08 7.04 28.98
C LEU A 5 -5.28 6.84 27.47
N TYR A 6 -4.19 6.53 26.74
CA TYR A 6 -4.24 6.30 25.29
C TYR A 6 -4.87 4.97 24.87
N LEU A 7 -5.20 4.06 25.81
CA LEU A 7 -5.90 2.80 25.56
C LEU A 7 -7.42 2.91 25.83
N LYS A 8 -7.91 4.05 26.26
CA LYS A 8 -9.36 4.26 26.43
C LYS A 8 -10.05 4.27 25.07
N ASP A 9 -11.26 3.74 25.02
CA ASP A 9 -12.06 3.62 23.79
C ASP A 9 -12.15 4.92 22.99
N GLU A 10 -12.35 6.04 23.66
CA GLU A 10 -12.44 7.35 23.02
C GLU A 10 -11.13 7.71 22.31
N GLN A 11 -9.98 7.48 22.94
CA GLN A 11 -8.67 7.76 22.34
C GLN A 11 -8.37 6.80 21.19
N LEU A 12 -8.78 5.53 21.30
CA LEU A 12 -8.64 4.55 20.22
C LEU A 12 -9.50 4.91 19.01
N LYS A 13 -10.75 5.37 19.23
CA LYS A 13 -11.61 5.88 18.13
C LYS A 13 -10.95 7.05 17.39
N HIS A 14 -10.42 8.02 18.13
CA HIS A 14 -9.71 9.16 17.53
C HIS A 14 -8.44 8.73 16.79
N LEU A 15 -7.70 7.73 17.28
CA LEU A 15 -6.55 7.21 16.57
C LEU A 15 -6.94 6.54 15.24
N ILE A 16 -7.99 5.73 15.25
CA ILE A 16 -8.54 5.09 14.04
C ILE A 16 -8.96 6.16 13.02
N GLU A 17 -9.66 7.20 13.47
CA GLU A 17 -10.05 8.33 12.62
C GLU A 17 -8.84 9.02 11.99
N LYS A 18 -7.80 9.32 12.79
CA LYS A 18 -6.55 9.93 12.29
C LYS A 18 -5.85 9.06 11.25
N LEU A 19 -5.77 7.75 11.45
CA LEU A 19 -5.21 6.82 10.48
C LEU A 19 -6.00 6.83 9.17
N PHE A 20 -7.33 6.81 9.25
CA PHE A 20 -8.20 6.90 8.07
C PHE A 20 -8.01 8.21 7.32
N ILE A 21 -8.03 9.35 8.03
CA ILE A 21 -7.85 10.67 7.42
C ILE A 21 -6.46 10.78 6.80
N SER A 22 -5.41 10.36 7.50
CA SER A 22 -4.03 10.39 6.99
C SER A 22 -3.88 9.61 5.69
N TYR A 23 -4.47 8.41 5.63
CA TYR A 23 -4.52 7.60 4.43
C TYR A 23 -5.26 8.33 3.29
N ARG A 24 -6.48 8.82 3.57
CA ARG A 24 -7.32 9.52 2.59
C ARG A 24 -6.61 10.73 2.00
N GLU A 25 -6.04 11.60 2.84
CA GLU A 25 -5.37 12.81 2.42
C GLU A 25 -4.13 12.49 1.58
N THR A 26 -3.29 11.55 2.03
CA THR A 26 -2.07 11.15 1.31
C THR A 26 -2.38 10.62 -0.09
N PHE A 27 -3.45 9.85 -0.25
CA PHE A 27 -3.82 9.30 -1.55
C PHE A 27 -4.63 10.27 -2.42
N SER A 28 -5.34 11.23 -1.82
CA SER A 28 -6.08 12.25 -2.56
C SER A 28 -5.19 13.32 -3.18
N ASP A 29 -4.01 13.55 -2.64
CA ASP A 29 -3.04 14.54 -3.15
C ASP A 29 -2.70 14.33 -4.65
N SER A 30 -2.70 13.09 -5.09
CA SER A 30 -2.40 12.71 -6.48
C SER A 30 -3.57 12.81 -7.45
N LYS A 31 -4.79 13.19 -7.00
CA LYS A 31 -6.02 13.16 -7.80
C LYS A 31 -5.90 13.89 -9.14
N LYS A 32 -5.20 15.01 -9.19
CA LYS A 32 -4.99 15.78 -10.44
C LYS A 32 -4.17 14.99 -11.46
N ILE A 33 -3.13 14.27 -10.99
CA ILE A 33 -2.30 13.40 -11.84
C ILE A 33 -3.13 12.22 -12.33
N LEU A 34 -3.86 11.55 -11.44
CA LEU A 34 -4.71 10.43 -11.82
C LEU A 34 -5.70 10.81 -12.91
N ASN A 35 -6.36 11.96 -12.77
CA ASN A 35 -7.29 12.47 -13.77
C ASN A 35 -6.61 12.77 -15.12
N LYS A 36 -5.39 13.35 -15.11
CA LYS A 36 -4.59 13.62 -16.31
C LYS A 36 -4.31 12.36 -17.13
N TYR A 37 -4.08 11.24 -16.44
CA TYR A 37 -3.76 9.95 -17.06
C TYR A 37 -4.97 9.02 -17.19
N HIS A 38 -6.18 9.47 -16.84
CA HIS A 38 -7.43 8.70 -16.87
C HIS A 38 -7.35 7.39 -16.06
N ILE A 39 -6.68 7.43 -14.91
CA ILE A 39 -6.56 6.31 -13.99
C ILE A 39 -7.16 6.65 -12.63
N GLY A 40 -7.50 5.63 -11.83
CA GLY A 40 -8.08 5.79 -10.51
C GLY A 40 -7.16 5.29 -9.39
N LEU A 41 -7.67 5.36 -8.16
CA LEU A 41 -6.94 4.95 -6.95
C LEU A 41 -6.47 3.49 -6.98
N ALA A 42 -7.26 2.57 -7.58
CA ALA A 42 -6.86 1.17 -7.71
C ALA A 42 -5.60 1.02 -8.60
N HIS A 43 -5.52 1.78 -9.68
CA HIS A 43 -4.35 1.82 -10.55
C HIS A 43 -3.12 2.40 -9.80
N GLN A 44 -3.32 3.50 -9.06
CA GLN A 44 -2.25 4.12 -8.26
C GLN A 44 -1.66 3.14 -7.25
N LYS A 45 -2.50 2.42 -6.48
CA LYS A 45 -2.06 1.41 -5.52
C LYS A 45 -1.28 0.28 -6.19
N THR A 46 -1.75 -0.15 -7.37
CA THR A 46 -1.10 -1.19 -8.15
C THR A 46 0.27 -0.74 -8.66
N ILE A 47 0.36 0.44 -9.26
CA ILE A 47 1.62 1.04 -9.71
C ILE A 47 2.60 1.20 -8.54
N HIS A 48 2.12 1.66 -7.38
CA HIS A 48 2.94 1.81 -6.18
C HIS A 48 3.58 0.48 -5.76
N LEU A 49 2.79 -0.59 -5.67
CA LEU A 49 3.32 -1.90 -5.27
C LEU A 49 4.26 -2.50 -6.31
N ILE A 50 3.99 -2.33 -7.61
CA ILE A 50 4.90 -2.80 -8.65
C ILE A 50 6.23 -2.04 -8.58
N SER A 51 6.21 -0.73 -8.27
CA SER A 51 7.43 0.06 -8.09
C SER A 51 8.21 -0.34 -6.84
N MET A 52 7.53 -0.69 -5.75
CA MET A 52 8.18 -1.11 -4.50
C MET A 52 8.74 -2.54 -4.55
N TYR A 53 8.14 -3.39 -5.36
CA TYR A 53 8.48 -4.82 -5.48
C TYR A 53 8.68 -5.16 -6.96
N GLU A 54 9.78 -4.71 -7.53
CA GLU A 54 10.09 -4.93 -8.94
C GLU A 54 10.08 -6.43 -9.28
N GLY A 55 9.37 -6.79 -10.34
CA GLY A 55 9.18 -8.20 -10.70
C GLY A 55 8.19 -8.97 -9.82
N ILE A 56 7.30 -8.28 -9.11
CA ILE A 56 6.27 -8.93 -8.30
C ILE A 56 5.38 -9.83 -9.17
N SER A 57 5.05 -11.03 -8.67
CA SER A 57 4.10 -11.92 -9.34
C SER A 57 2.66 -11.45 -9.18
N ILE A 58 1.77 -11.88 -10.09
CA ILE A 58 0.32 -11.57 -10.00
C ILE A 58 -0.27 -12.05 -8.67
N SER A 59 0.14 -13.24 -8.21
CA SER A 59 -0.36 -13.83 -6.97
C SER A 59 0.05 -13.02 -5.74
N GLU A 60 1.30 -12.55 -5.68
CA GLU A 60 1.78 -11.70 -4.61
C GLU A 60 1.11 -10.32 -4.63
N LEU A 61 0.94 -9.74 -5.83
CA LEU A 61 0.27 -8.44 -5.98
C LEU A 61 -1.19 -8.52 -5.49
N MET A 62 -1.92 -9.59 -5.83
CA MET A 62 -3.26 -9.85 -5.28
C MET A 62 -3.27 -9.93 -3.76
N ARG A 63 -2.33 -10.67 -3.18
CA ARG A 63 -2.23 -10.85 -1.73
C ARG A 63 -1.95 -9.52 -1.02
N LYS A 64 -1.01 -8.71 -1.55
CA LYS A 64 -0.68 -7.40 -0.99
C LYS A 64 -1.82 -6.40 -1.11
N LEU A 65 -2.52 -6.37 -2.23
CA LEU A 65 -3.68 -5.50 -2.45
C LEU A 65 -4.94 -5.98 -1.73
N LYS A 66 -5.00 -7.24 -1.31
CA LYS A 66 -6.19 -7.90 -0.73
C LYS A 66 -7.42 -7.77 -1.63
N VAL A 67 -7.25 -8.00 -2.93
CA VAL A 67 -8.30 -7.91 -3.94
C VAL A 67 -8.52 -9.24 -4.66
N SER A 68 -9.69 -9.40 -5.28
CA SER A 68 -9.97 -10.57 -6.12
C SER A 68 -9.16 -10.55 -7.42
N LYS A 69 -8.92 -11.74 -7.99
CA LYS A 69 -8.27 -11.90 -9.30
C LYS A 69 -8.97 -11.10 -10.39
N GLN A 70 -10.30 -11.08 -10.38
CA GLN A 70 -11.11 -10.34 -11.36
C GLN A 70 -10.87 -8.82 -11.27
N SER A 71 -10.85 -8.27 -10.04
CA SER A 71 -10.60 -6.84 -9.82
C SER A 71 -9.20 -6.45 -10.26
N LEU A 72 -8.18 -7.24 -9.89
CA LEU A 72 -6.80 -6.97 -10.31
C LEU A 72 -6.63 -7.08 -11.83
N ASN A 73 -7.22 -8.10 -12.46
CA ASN A 73 -7.13 -8.26 -13.92
C ASN A 73 -7.71 -7.07 -14.68
N ARG A 74 -8.79 -6.44 -14.19
CA ARG A 74 -9.34 -5.22 -14.78
C ARG A 74 -8.33 -4.08 -14.74
N VAL A 75 -7.76 -3.82 -13.56
CA VAL A 75 -6.73 -2.78 -13.38
C VAL A 75 -5.51 -3.03 -14.26
N LEU A 76 -5.03 -4.28 -14.30
CA LEU A 76 -3.86 -4.64 -15.11
C LEU A 76 -4.12 -4.49 -16.62
N LYS A 77 -5.31 -4.85 -17.10
CA LYS A 77 -5.69 -4.61 -18.50
C LYS A 77 -5.64 -3.13 -18.87
N ASP A 78 -6.14 -2.26 -18.00
CA ASP A 78 -6.08 -0.81 -18.23
C ASP A 78 -4.64 -0.30 -18.23
N LEU A 79 -3.82 -0.73 -17.28
CA LEU A 79 -2.39 -0.34 -17.20
C LEU A 79 -1.57 -0.82 -18.39
N ILE A 80 -1.87 -2.02 -18.93
CA ILE A 80 -1.24 -2.53 -20.17
C ILE A 80 -1.67 -1.69 -21.37
N LYS A 81 -2.97 -1.44 -21.52
CA LYS A 81 -3.53 -0.62 -22.60
C LYS A 81 -2.94 0.79 -22.61
N LEU A 82 -2.67 1.33 -21.42
CA LEU A 82 -2.05 2.63 -21.24
C LEU A 82 -0.51 2.60 -21.36
N GLU A 83 0.07 1.44 -21.63
CA GLU A 83 1.51 1.24 -21.74
C GLU A 83 2.28 1.69 -20.48
N MET A 84 1.75 1.33 -19.30
CA MET A 84 2.36 1.66 -18.02
C MET A 84 3.08 0.48 -17.37
N VAL A 85 2.69 -0.75 -17.74
CA VAL A 85 3.26 -2.00 -17.22
C VAL A 85 3.50 -3.01 -18.34
N PHE A 86 4.43 -3.93 -18.12
CA PHE A 86 4.65 -5.08 -18.97
C PHE A 86 4.88 -6.34 -18.13
N PHE A 87 4.83 -7.51 -18.79
CA PHE A 87 5.03 -8.80 -18.15
C PHE A 87 6.22 -9.51 -18.74
N ASN A 88 7.01 -10.15 -17.87
CA ASN A 88 7.96 -11.17 -18.24
C ASN A 88 7.51 -12.53 -17.68
N LYS A 89 7.71 -13.59 -18.42
CA LYS A 89 7.52 -14.95 -17.93
C LYS A 89 8.71 -15.31 -17.02
N ASP A 90 8.44 -16.09 -15.99
CA ASP A 90 9.50 -16.69 -15.20
C ASP A 90 10.33 -17.67 -16.06
N GLU A 91 11.64 -17.71 -15.84
CA GLU A 91 12.55 -18.57 -16.61
C GLU A 91 12.36 -20.06 -16.28
N THR A 92 11.95 -20.38 -15.05
CA THR A 92 11.81 -21.75 -14.56
C THR A 92 10.38 -22.26 -14.66
N ASP A 93 9.37 -21.42 -14.44
CA ASP A 93 7.96 -21.74 -14.57
C ASP A 93 7.22 -20.70 -15.41
N THR A 94 7.03 -20.97 -16.69
CA THR A 94 6.38 -20.07 -17.66
C THR A 94 4.91 -19.73 -17.32
N ARG A 95 4.31 -20.42 -16.34
CA ARG A 95 2.96 -20.09 -15.81
C ARG A 95 2.99 -18.89 -14.89
N ILE A 96 4.16 -18.58 -14.30
CA ILE A 96 4.36 -17.41 -13.45
C ILE A 96 4.68 -16.23 -14.35
N LYS A 97 3.98 -15.12 -14.10
CA LYS A 97 4.22 -13.83 -14.78
C LYS A 97 4.68 -12.81 -13.77
N HIS A 98 5.80 -12.20 -14.04
CA HIS A 98 6.37 -11.07 -13.29
C HIS A 98 5.98 -9.76 -13.95
N ILE A 99 5.62 -8.77 -13.13
CA ILE A 99 5.11 -7.48 -13.59
C ILE A 99 6.16 -6.40 -13.30
N PHE A 100 6.34 -5.52 -14.27
CA PHE A 100 7.27 -4.40 -14.20
C PHE A 100 6.61 -3.10 -14.68
N LEU A 101 7.06 -1.97 -14.16
CA LEU A 101 6.74 -0.68 -14.76
C LEU A 101 7.64 -0.45 -15.98
N ASN A 102 7.03 0.02 -17.08
CA ASN A 102 7.82 0.59 -18.18
C ASN A 102 8.16 2.07 -17.90
N GLU A 103 8.85 2.74 -18.82
CA GLU A 103 9.29 4.12 -18.62
C GLU A 103 8.13 5.10 -18.34
N LYS A 104 6.99 4.90 -18.99
CA LYS A 104 5.78 5.70 -18.75
C LYS A 104 5.20 5.45 -17.35
N GLY A 105 5.15 4.19 -16.93
CA GLY A 105 4.71 3.81 -15.58
C GLY A 105 5.63 4.37 -14.49
N LYS A 106 6.95 4.30 -14.68
CA LYS A 106 7.94 4.89 -13.77
C LYS A 106 7.79 6.40 -13.68
N LYS A 107 7.57 7.09 -14.80
CA LYS A 107 7.35 8.54 -14.84
C LYS A 107 6.11 8.93 -14.05
N ILE A 108 4.99 8.24 -14.25
CA ILE A 108 3.75 8.50 -13.54
C ILE A 108 3.90 8.23 -12.05
N PHE A 109 4.52 7.11 -11.68
CA PHE A 109 4.84 6.81 -10.29
C PHE A 109 5.64 7.93 -9.64
N LYS A 110 6.68 8.43 -10.31
CA LYS A 110 7.50 9.54 -9.82
C LYS A 110 6.67 10.82 -9.61
N GLU A 111 5.82 11.20 -10.57
CA GLU A 111 4.93 12.37 -10.43
C GLU A 111 4.01 12.22 -9.21
N ILE A 112 3.40 11.05 -9.00
CA ILE A 112 2.54 10.75 -7.84
C ILE A 112 3.35 10.79 -6.54
N PHE A 113 4.50 10.12 -6.51
CA PHE A 113 5.35 10.02 -5.34
C PHE A 113 5.85 11.38 -4.85
N GLU A 114 6.27 12.27 -5.75
CA GLU A 114 6.76 13.59 -5.35
C GLU A 114 5.69 14.44 -4.63
N ILE A 115 4.42 14.30 -4.99
CA ILE A 115 3.33 15.00 -4.28
C ILE A 115 3.08 14.35 -2.91
N GLN A 116 2.98 13.04 -2.84
CA GLN A 116 2.76 12.32 -1.57
C GLN A 116 3.95 12.51 -0.62
N LYS A 117 5.17 12.43 -1.15
CA LYS A 117 6.41 12.68 -0.42
C LYS A 117 6.40 14.05 0.27
N LYS A 118 5.97 15.10 -0.43
CA LYS A 118 5.94 16.47 0.14
C LYS A 118 5.12 16.53 1.44
N ARG A 119 3.95 15.88 1.49
CA ARG A 119 3.11 15.82 2.69
C ARG A 119 3.82 15.09 3.83
N ILE A 120 4.30 13.89 3.55
CA ILE A 120 4.97 13.06 4.57
C ILE A 120 6.27 13.70 5.03
N TYR A 121 7.09 14.20 4.09
CA TYR A 121 8.35 14.89 4.39
C TYR A 121 8.13 16.08 5.34
N ASN A 122 7.14 16.94 5.07
CA ASN A 122 6.85 18.09 5.92
C ASN A 122 6.40 17.69 7.33
N ALA A 123 5.63 16.61 7.46
CA ALA A 123 5.25 16.08 8.77
C ALA A 123 6.47 15.57 9.55
N LEU A 124 7.33 14.80 8.90
CA LEU A 124 8.53 14.22 9.53
C LEU A 124 9.59 15.29 9.84
N LEU A 125 9.74 16.32 9.00
CA LEU A 125 10.69 17.42 9.22
C LEU A 125 10.39 18.19 10.51
N ASN A 126 9.12 18.29 10.89
CA ASN A 126 8.67 18.98 12.11
C ASN A 126 8.57 18.05 13.32
N SER A 127 9.11 16.83 13.23
CA SER A 127 9.15 15.83 14.29
C SER A 127 10.59 15.56 14.72
N SER A 128 10.79 15.22 15.99
CA SER A 128 12.08 14.74 16.47
C SER A 128 12.38 13.34 15.91
N SER A 129 13.65 12.97 15.84
CA SER A 129 14.07 11.62 15.40
C SER A 129 13.41 10.51 16.21
N GLN A 130 13.25 10.72 17.54
CA GLN A 130 12.64 9.70 18.41
C GLN A 130 11.14 9.53 18.11
N GLU A 131 10.41 10.63 17.83
CA GLU A 131 8.99 10.55 17.43
C GLU A 131 8.83 9.79 16.12
N VAL A 132 9.70 10.02 15.13
CA VAL A 132 9.67 9.32 13.84
C VAL A 132 9.92 7.82 14.03
N LEU A 133 10.93 7.43 14.81
CA LEU A 133 11.24 6.04 15.09
C LEU A 133 10.10 5.34 15.84
N ASN A 134 9.55 5.99 16.86
CA ASN A 134 8.43 5.45 17.64
C ASN A 134 7.18 5.28 16.79
N PHE A 135 6.90 6.23 15.90
CA PHE A 135 5.75 6.17 14.98
C PHE A 135 5.89 4.98 14.00
N ASP A 136 7.06 4.78 13.41
CA ASP A 136 7.33 3.65 12.52
C ASP A 136 7.14 2.30 13.23
N GLU A 137 7.64 2.17 14.46
CA GLU A 137 7.47 0.95 15.27
C GLU A 137 5.99 0.68 15.62
N VAL A 138 5.22 1.71 15.94
CA VAL A 138 3.77 1.57 16.21
C VAL A 138 3.03 1.15 14.94
N LEU A 139 3.32 1.75 13.78
CA LEU A 139 2.72 1.35 12.50
C LEU A 139 3.05 -0.09 12.14
N LYS A 140 4.29 -0.54 12.32
CA LYS A 140 4.67 -1.94 12.13
C LYS A 140 3.84 -2.89 12.98
N ARG A 141 3.65 -2.58 14.25
CA ARG A 141 2.81 -3.39 15.17
C ARG A 141 1.34 -3.43 14.72
N ILE A 142 0.77 -2.32 14.27
CA ILE A 142 -0.59 -2.27 13.74
C ILE A 142 -0.72 -3.17 12.50
N ILE A 143 0.26 -3.14 11.59
CA ILE A 143 0.28 -3.94 10.36
C ILE A 143 0.42 -5.44 10.70
N LEU A 144 1.30 -5.79 11.63
CA LEU A 144 1.60 -7.18 11.99
C LEU A 144 0.53 -7.82 12.89
N SER A 145 -0.20 -7.05 13.69
CA SER A 145 -1.22 -7.58 14.62
C SER A 145 -2.33 -8.37 13.92
N LEU A 146 -2.61 -8.11 12.64
CA LEU A 146 -3.58 -8.87 11.85
C LEU A 146 -3.06 -10.25 11.42
N ILE A 147 -1.75 -10.50 11.43
CA ILE A 147 -1.17 -11.79 11.02
C ILE A 147 -1.38 -12.84 12.12
N HIS A 148 -1.38 -12.44 13.39
CA HIS A 148 -1.58 -13.36 14.53
C HIS A 148 -3.05 -13.68 14.84
N ILE A 149 -4.02 -12.92 14.33
CA ILE A 149 -5.45 -13.18 14.54
C ILE A 149 -5.98 -14.26 13.58
N SER A 150 -5.27 -14.57 12.51
CA SER A 150 -5.72 -15.53 11.49
C SER A 150 -5.25 -16.98 11.70
N GLU A 151 -4.50 -17.30 12.76
CA GLU A 151 -4.23 -18.67 13.15
C GLU A 151 -5.26 -19.12 14.21
N PRO A 152 -6.23 -20.01 13.87
CA PRO A 152 -7.02 -20.65 14.90
C PRO A 152 -6.08 -21.55 15.70
N THR A 153 -5.93 -21.25 16.99
CA THR A 153 -5.27 -22.11 17.95
C THR A 153 -5.98 -23.47 17.92
N ARG A 154 -5.43 -24.45 17.20
CA ARG A 154 -5.79 -25.85 17.42
C ARG A 154 -5.32 -26.22 18.81
N GLN A 155 -6.15 -25.99 19.79
CA GLN A 155 -6.02 -26.67 21.07
C GLN A 155 -6.30 -28.16 20.79
N LEU A 156 -5.24 -28.93 20.83
CA LEU A 156 -5.31 -30.39 20.96
C LEU A 156 -6.00 -30.68 22.30
N CYS A 157 -7.27 -31.07 22.24
CA CYS A 157 -7.88 -31.81 23.35
C CYS A 157 -7.26 -33.21 23.34
N ILE A 158 -6.53 -33.53 24.41
CA ILE A 158 -6.20 -34.89 24.85
C ILE A 158 -7.30 -35.32 25.79
#